data_33d7488816b472e0691b3c371f37f6b5
#
_entry.id   33d7488816b472e0691b3c371f37f6b5
#
_cell.length_a   1.000
_cell.length_b   1.000
_cell.length_c   1.000
_cell.angle_alpha   90.00
_cell.angle_beta   90.00
_cell.angle_gamma   90.00
#
_symmetry.space_group_name_H-M   'P 1'
#
loop_
_entity.id
_entity.type
_entity.pdbx_description
1 polymer ?
#
loop_
_entity_poly.entity_id
_entity_poly.type
_entity_poly.pdbx_seq_one_letter_code
_entity_poly.pdbx_strand_id
1 'polypeptide(L)'
;MTKILVIGGAGFIGSATIAELQKQGHDIYVIDNLSFGNRDFLTIPDTYFHQLDILNEHGLNEVIHKIDPDWIIHLAAIHFIPYCNQHPFKSSNINIQGTINVLNAAKSLKNLEKIFFASTAAVYPSCEDAILETQQTNPLDIYGLSKLAGEHLMNEFHLQTSILTIIFRFFNAFGLNETNLHLIPEI
;
A
#
# COMPACT_ATOMS: atom_id res chain seq x y z
N MET A 1 -22.02 -0.11 -6.77
CA MET A 1 -21.26 0.61 -5.73
C MET A 1 -20.30 -0.41 -5.14
N THR A 2 -19.02 -0.19 -5.22
CA THR A 2 -17.98 -1.14 -4.79
C THR A 2 -17.48 -0.74 -3.41
N LYS A 3 -17.34 -1.68 -2.51
CA LYS A 3 -16.78 -1.49 -1.17
C LYS A 3 -15.25 -1.64 -1.25
N ILE A 4 -14.53 -0.56 -1.01
CA ILE A 4 -13.08 -0.49 -1.17
C ILE A 4 -12.41 -0.22 0.17
N LEU A 5 -11.46 -1.07 0.54
CA LEU A 5 -10.60 -0.85 1.69
C LEU A 5 -9.24 -0.31 1.22
N VAL A 6 -8.87 0.89 1.71
CA VAL A 6 -7.56 1.50 1.46
C VAL A 6 -6.70 1.38 2.72
N ILE A 7 -5.64 0.59 2.65
CA ILE A 7 -4.68 0.40 3.73
C ILE A 7 -3.49 1.33 3.49
N GLY A 8 -3.22 2.24 4.43
CA GLY A 8 -2.31 3.38 4.21
C GLY A 8 -3.03 4.58 3.58
N GLY A 9 -4.35 4.69 3.82
CA GLY A 9 -5.18 5.70 3.16
C GLY A 9 -4.98 7.13 3.63
N ALA A 10 -4.43 7.35 4.83
CA ALA A 10 -4.14 8.69 5.35
C ALA A 10 -2.80 9.27 4.87
N GLY A 11 -2.06 8.53 4.05
CA GLY A 11 -0.82 8.98 3.41
C GLY A 11 -1.08 9.85 2.17
N PHE A 12 0.02 10.31 1.55
CA PHE A 12 0.01 11.17 0.36
C PHE A 12 -0.81 10.56 -0.80
N ILE A 13 -0.38 9.39 -1.32
CA ILE A 13 -1.08 8.73 -2.44
C ILE A 13 -2.48 8.27 -2.02
N GLY A 14 -2.62 7.76 -0.79
CA GLY A 14 -3.88 7.25 -0.26
C GLY A 14 -4.97 8.30 -0.21
N SER A 15 -4.67 9.49 0.31
CA SER A 15 -5.65 10.59 0.43
C SER A 15 -6.14 11.06 -0.94
N ALA A 16 -5.24 11.17 -1.93
CA ALA A 16 -5.60 11.55 -3.29
C ALA A 16 -6.46 10.46 -3.97
N THR A 17 -6.10 9.19 -3.79
CA THR A 17 -6.85 8.04 -4.32
C THR A 17 -8.26 7.99 -3.73
N ILE A 18 -8.40 8.17 -2.41
CA ILE A 18 -9.69 8.18 -1.72
C ILE A 18 -10.58 9.29 -2.25
N ALA A 19 -10.06 10.52 -2.38
CA ALA A 19 -10.81 11.65 -2.89
C ALA A 19 -11.38 11.39 -4.30
N GLU A 20 -10.63 10.69 -5.15
CA GLU A 20 -11.09 10.35 -6.50
C GLU A 20 -12.12 9.22 -6.50
N LEU A 21 -11.91 8.17 -5.71
CA LEU A 21 -12.85 7.05 -5.58
C LEU A 21 -14.21 7.49 -4.99
N GLN A 22 -14.20 8.46 -4.05
CA GLN A 22 -15.42 9.05 -3.50
C GLN A 22 -16.24 9.78 -4.57
N LYS A 23 -15.60 10.54 -5.48
CA LYS A 23 -16.29 11.20 -6.60
C LYS A 23 -16.96 10.20 -7.53
N GLN A 24 -16.38 8.99 -7.65
CA GLN A 24 -16.95 7.91 -8.45
C GLN A 24 -18.08 7.14 -7.74
N GLY A 25 -18.40 7.50 -6.48
CA GLY A 25 -19.52 6.93 -5.74
C GLY A 25 -19.22 5.57 -5.11
N HIS A 26 -17.95 5.24 -4.83
CA HIS A 26 -17.57 4.04 -4.11
C HIS A 26 -17.70 4.20 -2.58
N ASP A 27 -17.86 3.10 -1.88
CA ASP A 27 -17.92 3.02 -0.42
C ASP A 27 -16.52 2.75 0.14
N ILE A 28 -15.90 3.76 0.78
CA ILE A 28 -14.47 3.74 1.09
C ILE A 28 -14.23 3.57 2.59
N TYR A 29 -13.51 2.51 2.95
CA TYR A 29 -12.99 2.25 4.28
C TYR A 29 -11.47 2.44 4.31
N VAL A 30 -10.94 2.87 5.45
CA VAL A 30 -9.51 3.17 5.60
C VAL A 30 -8.95 2.50 6.84
N ILE A 31 -7.78 1.88 6.66
CA ILE A 31 -6.88 1.47 7.76
C ILE A 31 -5.59 2.28 7.62
N ASP A 32 -5.18 2.96 8.70
CA ASP A 32 -3.90 3.67 8.79
C ASP A 32 -3.46 3.78 10.26
N ASN A 33 -2.17 3.67 10.56
CA ASN A 33 -1.66 3.85 11.92
C ASN A 33 -1.27 5.30 12.24
N LEU A 34 -1.35 6.19 11.24
CA LEU A 34 -0.97 7.61 11.30
C LEU A 34 0.51 7.87 11.63
N SER A 35 1.39 6.89 11.41
CA SER A 35 2.83 7.07 11.66
C SER A 35 3.48 8.06 10.68
N PHE A 36 2.99 8.11 9.45
CA PHE A 36 3.43 9.01 8.37
C PHE A 36 2.23 9.67 7.66
N GLY A 37 1.02 9.25 7.97
CA GLY A 37 -0.23 9.80 7.45
C GLY A 37 -0.82 10.87 8.37
N ASN A 38 -1.82 11.60 7.86
CA ASN A 38 -2.58 12.56 8.63
C ASN A 38 -4.09 12.33 8.40
N ARG A 39 -4.85 12.17 9.51
CA ARG A 39 -6.31 11.98 9.45
C ARG A 39 -7.02 13.15 8.75
N ASP A 40 -6.49 14.36 8.88
CA ASP A 40 -7.08 15.60 8.32
C ASP A 40 -7.03 15.64 6.78
N PHE A 41 -6.25 14.74 6.13
CA PHE A 41 -6.26 14.63 4.67
C PHE A 41 -7.52 13.92 4.13
N LEU A 42 -8.34 13.33 5.02
CA LEU A 42 -9.47 12.48 4.65
C LEU A 42 -10.81 13.13 5.01
N THR A 43 -11.72 13.18 4.04
CA THR A 43 -13.11 13.61 4.21
C THR A 43 -14.06 12.42 4.28
N ILE A 44 -13.74 11.42 5.12
CA ILE A 44 -14.58 10.25 5.38
C ILE A 44 -15.11 10.29 6.82
N PRO A 45 -16.31 9.71 7.09
CA PRO A 45 -16.83 9.57 8.45
C PRO A 45 -15.87 8.74 9.33
N ASP A 46 -15.83 9.02 10.63
CA ASP A 46 -14.97 8.28 11.58
C ASP A 46 -15.30 6.79 11.65
N THR A 47 -16.54 6.41 11.38
CA THR A 47 -16.97 5.01 11.32
C THR A 47 -16.33 4.20 10.19
N TYR A 48 -15.78 4.88 9.18
CA TYR A 48 -15.08 4.27 8.04
C TYR A 48 -13.56 4.32 8.18
N PHE A 49 -13.04 4.97 9.25
CA PHE A 49 -11.62 5.06 9.54
C PHE A 49 -11.24 4.17 10.72
N HIS A 50 -10.26 3.30 10.54
CA HIS A 50 -9.72 2.41 11.56
C HIS A 50 -8.25 2.74 11.79
N GLN A 51 -7.94 3.36 12.94
CA GLN A 51 -6.54 3.60 13.32
C GLN A 51 -5.91 2.29 13.79
N LEU A 52 -5.13 1.65 12.91
CA LEU A 52 -4.59 0.32 13.16
C LEU A 52 -3.27 0.13 12.41
N ASP A 53 -2.31 -0.53 13.07
CA ASP A 53 -1.04 -0.95 12.47
C ASP A 53 -1.21 -2.29 11.75
N ILE A 54 -0.67 -2.41 10.54
CA ILE A 54 -0.69 -3.65 9.75
C ILE A 54 0.13 -4.79 10.39
N LEU A 55 0.97 -4.48 11.37
CA LEU A 55 1.65 -5.49 12.19
C LEU A 55 0.75 -6.08 13.30
N ASN A 56 -0.38 -5.45 13.61
CA ASN A 56 -1.38 -6.03 14.51
C ASN A 56 -2.26 -7.03 13.75
N GLU A 57 -1.76 -8.24 13.57
CA GLU A 57 -2.41 -9.30 12.79
C GLU A 57 -3.84 -9.58 13.23
N HIS A 58 -4.09 -9.68 14.55
CA HIS A 58 -5.41 -9.98 15.09
C HIS A 58 -6.41 -8.85 14.77
N GLY A 59 -6.07 -7.61 15.12
CA GLY A 59 -6.92 -6.46 14.84
C GLY A 59 -7.16 -6.25 13.34
N LEU A 60 -6.13 -6.48 12.52
CA LEU A 60 -6.24 -6.39 11.07
C LEU A 60 -7.24 -7.41 10.52
N ASN A 61 -7.14 -8.66 10.98
CA ASN A 61 -8.05 -9.73 10.60
C ASN A 61 -9.50 -9.41 10.99
N GLU A 62 -9.74 -8.94 12.23
CA GLU A 62 -11.07 -8.56 12.68
C GLU A 62 -11.69 -7.43 11.86
N VAL A 63 -10.92 -6.37 11.60
CA VAL A 63 -11.40 -5.19 10.86
C VAL A 63 -11.67 -5.54 9.40
N ILE A 64 -10.75 -6.25 8.73
CA ILE A 64 -10.90 -6.64 7.32
C ILE A 64 -12.12 -7.54 7.13
N HIS A 65 -12.34 -8.53 8.02
CA HIS A 65 -13.52 -9.40 7.95
C HIS A 65 -14.83 -8.67 8.24
N LYS A 66 -14.83 -7.72 9.19
CA LYS A 66 -16.00 -6.89 9.48
C LYS A 66 -16.40 -6.01 8.30
N ILE A 67 -15.41 -5.46 7.58
CA ILE A 67 -15.63 -4.66 6.38
C ILE A 67 -16.09 -5.55 5.22
N ASP A 68 -15.45 -6.70 5.02
CA ASP A 68 -15.66 -7.63 3.90
C ASP A 68 -15.65 -6.88 2.55
N PRO A 69 -14.50 -6.30 2.16
CA PRO A 69 -14.38 -5.44 0.99
C PRO A 69 -14.39 -6.22 -0.32
N ASP A 70 -14.90 -5.59 -1.39
CA ASP A 70 -14.79 -6.09 -2.76
C ASP A 70 -13.36 -5.88 -3.31
N TRP A 71 -12.72 -4.75 -2.94
CA TRP A 71 -11.36 -4.43 -3.35
C TRP A 71 -10.53 -3.98 -2.15
N ILE A 72 -9.24 -4.36 -2.17
CA ILE A 72 -8.23 -3.85 -1.25
C ILE A 72 -7.19 -3.06 -2.03
N ILE A 73 -6.88 -1.83 -1.59
CA ILE A 73 -5.78 -1.02 -2.10
C ILE A 73 -4.73 -0.95 -1.00
N HIS A 74 -3.61 -1.68 -1.17
CA HIS A 74 -2.54 -1.77 -0.19
C HIS A 74 -1.42 -0.78 -0.50
N LEU A 75 -1.44 0.37 0.17
CA LEU A 75 -0.46 1.45 0.06
C LEU A 75 0.45 1.54 1.29
N ALA A 76 0.05 0.96 2.43
CA ALA A 76 0.80 1.07 3.68
C ALA A 76 2.22 0.49 3.53
N ALA A 77 3.20 1.33 3.75
CA ALA A 77 4.62 0.99 3.73
C ALA A 77 5.46 2.14 4.30
N ILE A 78 6.67 1.85 4.77
CA ILE A 78 7.70 2.87 4.90
C ILE A 78 8.38 2.97 3.53
N HIS A 79 8.30 4.15 2.89
CA HIS A 79 8.77 4.33 1.50
C HIS A 79 9.93 5.32 1.36
N PHE A 80 10.24 6.12 2.39
CA PHE A 80 11.34 7.07 2.35
C PHE A 80 12.68 6.33 2.46
N ILE A 81 13.39 6.21 1.32
CA ILE A 81 14.62 5.41 1.17
C ILE A 81 15.67 5.74 2.24
N PRO A 82 16.00 7.03 2.55
CA PRO A 82 16.95 7.33 3.60
C PRO A 82 16.56 6.76 4.97
N TYR A 83 15.27 6.82 5.33
CA TYR A 83 14.78 6.22 6.57
C TYR A 83 14.88 4.69 6.55
N CYS A 84 14.53 4.07 5.41
CA CYS A 84 14.63 2.62 5.25
C CYS A 84 16.07 2.13 5.43
N ASN A 85 17.05 2.85 4.88
CA ASN A 85 18.46 2.51 5.00
C ASN A 85 18.99 2.70 6.42
N GLN A 86 18.48 3.69 7.17
CA GLN A 86 18.81 3.90 8.59
C GLN A 86 18.13 2.87 9.51
N HIS A 87 16.97 2.36 9.15
CA HIS A 87 16.16 1.44 9.94
C HIS A 87 15.75 0.19 9.15
N PRO A 88 16.69 -0.58 8.58
CA PRO A 88 16.41 -1.63 7.61
C PRO A 88 15.50 -2.74 8.15
N PHE A 89 15.70 -3.17 9.39
CA PHE A 89 14.88 -4.23 9.99
C PHE A 89 13.44 -3.78 10.27
N LYS A 90 13.27 -2.55 10.75
CA LYS A 90 11.94 -1.97 10.98
C LYS A 90 11.17 -1.81 9.68
N SER A 91 11.82 -1.25 8.66
CA SER A 91 11.21 -1.05 7.34
C SER A 91 10.85 -2.36 6.68
N SER A 92 11.74 -3.36 6.71
CA SER A 92 11.45 -4.69 6.18
C SER A 92 10.30 -5.36 6.92
N ASN A 93 10.26 -5.27 8.25
CA ASN A 93 9.18 -5.85 9.04
C ASN A 93 7.83 -5.24 8.66
N ILE A 94 7.73 -3.92 8.55
CA ILE A 94 6.48 -3.26 8.16
C ILE A 94 6.12 -3.61 6.71
N ASN A 95 7.05 -3.50 5.77
CA ASN A 95 6.75 -3.65 4.36
C ASN A 95 6.50 -5.11 3.95
N ILE A 96 7.18 -6.07 4.58
CA ILE A 96 7.05 -7.50 4.23
C ILE A 96 6.05 -8.19 5.16
N GLN A 97 6.29 -8.16 6.50
CA GLN A 97 5.39 -8.83 7.43
C GLN A 97 4.00 -8.18 7.45
N GLY A 98 3.93 -6.84 7.37
CA GLY A 98 2.65 -6.14 7.23
C GLY A 98 1.88 -6.57 5.98
N THR A 99 2.55 -6.74 4.84
CA THR A 99 1.94 -7.27 3.62
C THR A 99 1.46 -8.72 3.81
N ILE A 100 2.24 -9.58 4.45
CA ILE A 100 1.83 -10.95 4.79
C ILE A 100 0.55 -10.95 5.63
N ASN A 101 0.47 -10.09 6.65
CA ASN A 101 -0.70 -9.99 7.52
C ASN A 101 -1.96 -9.56 6.75
N VAL A 102 -1.82 -8.59 5.83
CA VAL A 102 -2.92 -8.17 4.93
C VAL A 102 -3.40 -9.33 4.07
N LEU A 103 -2.49 -10.07 3.43
CA LEU A 103 -2.83 -11.19 2.58
C LEU A 103 -3.45 -12.35 3.36
N ASN A 104 -2.96 -12.64 4.56
CA ASN A 104 -3.55 -13.65 5.44
C ASN A 104 -4.99 -13.31 5.82
N ALA A 105 -5.26 -12.05 6.18
CA ALA A 105 -6.62 -11.60 6.46
C ALA A 105 -7.52 -11.64 5.21
N ALA A 106 -6.97 -11.33 4.05
CA ALA A 106 -7.70 -11.31 2.77
C ALA A 106 -8.06 -12.71 2.25
N LYS A 107 -7.26 -13.73 2.56
CA LYS A 107 -7.37 -15.09 1.98
C LYS A 107 -8.72 -15.76 2.20
N SER A 108 -9.42 -15.45 3.28
CA SER A 108 -10.69 -16.05 3.67
C SER A 108 -11.93 -15.19 3.33
N LEU A 109 -11.74 -14.02 2.74
CA LEU A 109 -12.84 -13.16 2.31
C LEU A 109 -13.57 -13.78 1.12
N LYS A 110 -14.90 -13.70 1.15
CA LYS A 110 -15.76 -14.31 0.13
C LYS A 110 -16.06 -13.39 -1.04
N ASN A 111 -16.08 -12.08 -0.78
CA ASN A 111 -16.48 -11.07 -1.76
C ASN A 111 -15.28 -10.36 -2.40
N LEU A 112 -14.06 -10.64 -1.93
CA LEU A 112 -12.86 -9.99 -2.44
C LEU A 112 -12.57 -10.40 -3.88
N GLU A 113 -12.60 -9.43 -4.79
CA GLU A 113 -12.32 -9.60 -6.22
C GLU A 113 -10.89 -9.25 -6.59
N LYS A 114 -10.34 -8.18 -5.96
CA LYS A 114 -9.06 -7.59 -6.37
C LYS A 114 -8.26 -7.05 -5.20
N ILE A 115 -6.92 -7.19 -5.32
CA ILE A 115 -5.96 -6.48 -4.47
C ILE A 115 -5.04 -5.66 -5.36
N PHE A 116 -4.95 -4.36 -5.08
CA PHE A 116 -4.00 -3.45 -5.70
C PHE A 116 -2.82 -3.24 -4.75
N PHE A 117 -1.60 -3.42 -5.25
CA PHE A 117 -0.38 -3.29 -4.46
C PHE A 117 0.51 -2.17 -5.01
N ALA A 118 0.86 -1.23 -4.14
CA ALA A 118 1.81 -0.19 -4.46
C ALA A 118 3.25 -0.74 -4.38
N SER A 119 3.82 -1.06 -5.52
CA SER A 119 5.25 -1.31 -5.70
C SER A 119 5.96 -0.02 -6.13
N THR A 120 7.17 -0.11 -6.62
CA THR A 120 8.05 1.03 -6.87
C THR A 120 8.98 0.80 -8.05
N ALA A 121 9.42 1.87 -8.72
CA ALA A 121 10.53 1.82 -9.67
C ALA A 121 11.86 1.38 -9.05
N ALA A 122 12.02 1.50 -7.72
CA ALA A 122 13.22 1.05 -7.00
C ALA A 122 13.43 -0.48 -7.02
N VAL A 123 12.49 -1.26 -7.56
CA VAL A 123 12.69 -2.71 -7.83
C VAL A 123 13.62 -2.95 -9.02
N TYR A 124 13.83 -1.95 -9.88
CA TYR A 124 14.72 -2.05 -11.03
C TYR A 124 16.16 -1.66 -10.68
N PRO A 125 17.17 -2.14 -11.43
CA PRO A 125 18.51 -1.60 -11.35
C PRO A 125 18.55 -0.16 -11.85
N SER A 126 19.63 0.57 -11.55
CA SER A 126 19.89 1.86 -12.18
C SER A 126 19.99 1.69 -13.70
N CYS A 127 19.26 2.49 -14.47
CA CYS A 127 19.21 2.43 -15.91
C CYS A 127 19.06 3.85 -16.46
N GLU A 128 19.78 4.16 -17.55
CA GLU A 128 19.66 5.43 -18.26
C GLU A 128 18.59 5.38 -19.37
N ASP A 129 18.24 4.19 -19.81
CA ASP A 129 17.22 3.95 -20.82
C ASP A 129 15.81 3.85 -20.24
N ALA A 130 14.82 3.92 -21.13
CA ALA A 130 13.42 3.70 -20.75
C ALA A 130 13.22 2.27 -20.21
N ILE A 131 12.60 2.16 -19.05
CA ILE A 131 12.37 0.90 -18.36
C ILE A 131 11.07 0.26 -18.86
N LEU A 132 11.12 -1.01 -19.21
CA LEU A 132 9.97 -1.84 -19.54
C LEU A 132 9.51 -2.64 -18.31
N GLU A 133 8.21 -2.94 -18.22
CA GLU A 133 7.67 -3.75 -17.12
C GLU A 133 8.28 -5.17 -17.05
N THR A 134 8.71 -5.70 -18.19
CA THR A 134 9.37 -7.01 -18.33
C THR A 134 10.86 -7.01 -17.98
N GLN A 135 11.44 -5.83 -17.71
CA GLN A 135 12.86 -5.73 -17.38
C GLN A 135 13.16 -6.48 -16.09
N GLN A 136 14.32 -7.13 -16.04
CA GLN A 136 14.79 -7.84 -14.85
C GLN A 136 14.91 -6.89 -13.67
N THR A 137 14.32 -7.29 -12.55
CA THR A 137 14.40 -6.57 -11.28
C THR A 137 15.74 -6.84 -10.59
N ASN A 138 16.33 -5.79 -10.01
CA ASN A 138 17.54 -5.87 -9.19
C ASN A 138 17.61 -4.65 -8.26
N PRO A 139 16.83 -4.65 -7.15
CA PRO A 139 16.74 -3.51 -6.25
C PRO A 139 18.10 -3.18 -5.62
N LEU A 140 18.40 -1.89 -5.49
CA LEU A 140 19.68 -1.39 -4.97
C LEU A 140 19.63 -1.02 -3.48
N ASP A 141 18.45 -0.97 -2.89
CA ASP A 141 18.22 -0.59 -1.50
C ASP A 141 17.20 -1.49 -0.80
N ILE A 142 17.11 -1.35 0.52
CA ILE A 142 16.23 -2.19 1.34
C ILE A 142 14.74 -1.92 1.07
N TYR A 143 14.39 -0.69 0.64
CA TYR A 143 13.02 -0.35 0.27
C TYR A 143 12.61 -1.11 -1.01
N GLY A 144 13.39 -0.98 -2.08
CA GLY A 144 13.15 -1.71 -3.33
C GLY A 144 13.08 -3.23 -3.12
N LEU A 145 14.02 -3.78 -2.31
CA LEU A 145 14.01 -5.21 -1.96
C LEU A 145 12.71 -5.60 -1.23
N SER A 146 12.26 -4.81 -0.26
CA SER A 146 11.03 -5.09 0.48
C SER A 146 9.77 -5.05 -0.40
N LYS A 147 9.73 -4.13 -1.37
CA LYS A 147 8.62 -4.02 -2.32
C LYS A 147 8.65 -5.15 -3.35
N LEU A 148 9.83 -5.57 -3.81
CA LEU A 148 9.97 -6.74 -4.68
C LEU A 148 9.51 -8.03 -3.97
N ALA A 149 9.84 -8.20 -2.70
CA ALA A 149 9.30 -9.30 -1.89
C ALA A 149 7.76 -9.25 -1.84
N GLY A 150 7.17 -8.06 -1.68
CA GLY A 150 5.72 -7.84 -1.75
C GLY A 150 5.12 -8.26 -3.10
N GLU A 151 5.77 -7.96 -4.23
CA GLU A 151 5.33 -8.40 -5.56
C GLU A 151 5.25 -9.94 -5.65
N HIS A 152 6.28 -10.63 -5.14
CA HIS A 152 6.27 -12.09 -5.10
C HIS A 152 5.15 -12.64 -4.22
N LEU A 153 4.90 -12.04 -3.05
CA LEU A 153 3.78 -12.42 -2.17
C LEU A 153 2.42 -12.21 -2.86
N MET A 154 2.23 -11.12 -3.61
CA MET A 154 1.02 -10.88 -4.40
C MET A 154 0.81 -11.95 -5.47
N ASN A 155 1.86 -12.33 -6.19
CA ASN A 155 1.81 -13.37 -7.21
C ASN A 155 1.44 -14.73 -6.59
N GLU A 156 2.07 -15.12 -5.47
CA GLU A 156 1.74 -16.34 -4.73
C GLU A 156 0.30 -16.33 -4.21
N PHE A 157 -0.17 -15.20 -3.70
CA PHE A 157 -1.55 -15.04 -3.26
C PHE A 157 -2.55 -15.27 -4.40
N HIS A 158 -2.29 -14.70 -5.58
CA HIS A 158 -3.10 -14.92 -6.78
C HIS A 158 -3.15 -16.40 -7.16
N LEU A 159 -1.99 -17.08 -7.20
CA LEU A 159 -1.91 -18.50 -7.54
C LEU A 159 -2.69 -19.39 -6.57
N GLN A 160 -2.70 -19.04 -5.27
CA GLN A 160 -3.39 -19.83 -4.25
C GLN A 160 -4.89 -19.56 -4.14
N THR A 161 -5.35 -18.36 -4.50
CA THR A 161 -6.75 -17.91 -4.25
C THR A 161 -7.54 -17.63 -5.51
N SER A 162 -6.87 -17.44 -6.65
CA SER A 162 -7.44 -16.90 -7.90
C SER A 162 -7.98 -15.48 -7.80
N ILE A 163 -7.83 -14.78 -6.66
CA ILE A 163 -8.16 -13.37 -6.52
C ILE A 163 -7.20 -12.55 -7.40
N LEU A 164 -7.71 -11.59 -8.15
CA LEU A 164 -6.89 -10.77 -9.04
C LEU A 164 -5.96 -9.87 -8.23
N THR A 165 -4.66 -9.94 -8.49
CA THR A 165 -3.67 -9.00 -7.94
C THR A 165 -3.15 -8.07 -9.02
N ILE A 166 -3.09 -6.77 -8.72
CA ILE A 166 -2.63 -5.74 -9.64
C ILE A 166 -1.49 -4.98 -8.95
N ILE A 167 -0.32 -4.98 -9.58
CA ILE A 167 0.91 -4.40 -9.03
C ILE A 167 1.24 -3.12 -9.79
N PHE A 168 1.35 -1.99 -9.08
CA PHE A 168 1.77 -0.72 -9.64
C PHE A 168 3.20 -0.40 -9.22
N ARG A 169 4.14 -0.34 -10.14
CA ARG A 169 5.50 0.13 -9.90
C ARG A 169 5.54 1.65 -10.08
N PHE A 170 5.23 2.38 -9.01
CA PHE A 170 5.24 3.83 -9.03
C PHE A 170 6.64 4.39 -9.23
N PHE A 171 6.77 5.33 -10.14
CA PHE A 171 7.88 6.27 -10.23
C PHE A 171 7.62 7.45 -9.28
N ASN A 172 8.42 8.52 -9.37
CA ASN A 172 8.26 9.68 -8.50
C ASN A 172 6.87 10.31 -8.67
N ALA A 173 6.10 10.29 -7.60
CA ALA A 173 4.83 11.00 -7.51
C ALA A 173 5.06 12.33 -6.77
N PHE A 174 4.29 13.35 -7.14
CA PHE A 174 4.29 14.65 -6.46
C PHE A 174 2.86 15.20 -6.42
N GLY A 175 2.56 16.02 -5.42
CA GLY A 175 1.23 16.61 -5.29
C GLY A 175 0.96 17.17 -3.90
N LEU A 176 -0.31 17.54 -3.67
CA LEU A 176 -0.79 17.99 -2.37
C LEU A 176 -0.66 16.85 -1.33
N ASN A 177 -0.45 17.22 -0.07
CA ASN A 177 -0.31 16.28 1.06
C ASN A 177 0.97 15.44 1.05
N GLU A 178 1.99 15.79 0.24
CA GLU A 178 3.30 15.16 0.36
C GLU A 178 3.95 15.56 1.70
N THR A 179 4.31 14.56 2.50
CA THR A 179 4.83 14.78 3.86
C THR A 179 6.32 14.45 4.00
N ASN A 180 6.94 13.89 2.96
CA ASN A 180 8.37 13.56 3.00
C ASN A 180 9.21 14.68 2.42
N LEU A 181 10.47 14.74 2.87
CA LEU A 181 11.49 15.66 2.35
C LEU A 181 11.93 15.21 0.95
N HIS A 182 11.09 15.46 -0.05
CA HIS A 182 11.40 15.33 -1.46
C HIS A 182 11.70 16.69 -2.08
N LEU A 183 12.33 16.70 -3.25
CA LEU A 183 12.77 17.93 -3.92
C LEU A 183 11.68 19.00 -4.06
N ILE A 184 10.44 18.61 -4.36
CA ILE A 184 9.34 19.56 -4.58
C ILE A 184 8.85 20.22 -3.29
N PRO A 185 8.70 19.53 -2.14
CA PRO A 185 8.39 20.17 -0.87
C PRO A 185 9.49 21.10 -0.33
N GLU A 186 10.72 21.01 -0.85
CA GLU A 186 11.86 21.84 -0.43
C GLU A 186 12.03 23.11 -1.27
N ILE A 187 11.26 23.27 -2.37
CA ILE A 187 11.24 24.45 -3.22
C ILE A 187 10.10 25.40 -2.82
#